data_3d6a8f31d607e3e814e37db23f5fb5bc
#
_entry.id   3d6a8f31d607e3e814e37db23f5fb5bc
#
_cell.length_a   1.000
_cell.length_b   1.000
_cell.length_c   1.000
_cell.angle_alpha   90.00
_cell.angle_beta   90.00
_cell.angle_gamma   90.00
#
_symmetry.space_group_name_H-M   'P 1'
#
loop_
_entity.id
_entity.type
_entity.pdbx_description
1 polymer ?
#
loop_
_entity_poly.entity_id
_entity_poly.type
_entity_poly.pdbx_seq_one_letter_code
_entity_poly.pdbx_strand_id
1 'polypeptide(L)'
;MRAKPPTAAQKRRMGRVAALGCIACRNLSYGCSPALIHHCYAGRKGWRDHDLILPLCERHHATDYLTGFHHDTEGWQKIHGSEDDLMAQVRSLLGEA
;
A
#
# COMPACT_ATOMS: atom_id res chain seq x y z
N MET A 1 1.21 -13.07 -16.10
CA MET A 1 0.41 -13.03 -14.92
C MET A 1 -0.74 -12.06 -15.05
N ARG A 2 -1.90 -12.44 -14.71
CA ARG A 2 -3.06 -11.59 -14.87
C ARG A 2 -3.74 -11.28 -13.54
N ALA A 3 -4.16 -10.02 -13.38
CA ALA A 3 -5.02 -9.62 -12.31
C ALA A 3 -6.46 -9.62 -12.82
N LYS A 4 -7.38 -10.12 -12.00
CA LYS A 4 -8.80 -9.94 -12.28
C LYS A 4 -9.14 -8.48 -12.02
N PRO A 5 -10.10 -7.90 -12.75
CA PRO A 5 -10.59 -6.56 -12.42
C PRO A 5 -11.17 -6.52 -11.01
N PRO A 6 -11.02 -5.42 -10.28
CA PRO A 6 -11.64 -5.33 -8.96
C PRO A 6 -13.17 -5.31 -9.07
N THR A 7 -13.83 -5.90 -8.07
CA THR A 7 -15.28 -5.81 -7.93
C THR A 7 -15.68 -4.38 -7.55
N ALA A 8 -16.97 -4.07 -7.63
CA ALA A 8 -17.47 -2.77 -7.20
C ALA A 8 -17.14 -2.48 -5.73
N ALA A 9 -17.27 -3.49 -4.87
CA ALA A 9 -16.93 -3.36 -3.44
C ALA A 9 -15.45 -3.11 -3.25
N GLN A 10 -14.59 -3.81 -4.01
CA GLN A 10 -13.14 -3.61 -3.96
C GLN A 10 -12.75 -2.21 -4.45
N LYS A 11 -13.39 -1.71 -5.51
CA LYS A 11 -13.15 -0.34 -5.99
C LYS A 11 -13.49 0.69 -4.92
N ARG A 12 -14.62 0.51 -4.23
CA ARG A 12 -15.02 1.42 -3.14
C ARG A 12 -13.99 1.40 -2.01
N ARG A 13 -13.52 0.21 -1.64
CA ARG A 13 -12.52 0.09 -0.59
C ARG A 13 -11.19 0.71 -1.03
N MET A 14 -10.78 0.48 -2.28
CA MET A 14 -9.56 1.09 -2.83
C MET A 14 -9.62 2.60 -2.75
N GLY A 15 -10.78 3.19 -3.02
CA GLY A 15 -10.98 4.64 -2.87
C GLY A 15 -10.81 5.10 -1.43
N ARG A 16 -11.35 4.35 -0.46
CA ARG A 16 -11.18 4.67 0.96
C ARG A 16 -9.73 4.52 1.41
N VAL A 17 -9.05 3.50 0.94
CA VAL A 17 -7.63 3.29 1.23
C VAL A 17 -6.80 4.46 0.68
N ALA A 18 -7.02 4.82 -0.59
CA ALA A 18 -6.29 5.93 -1.21
C ALA A 18 -6.54 7.24 -0.47
N ALA A 19 -7.76 7.46 0.03
CA ALA A 19 -8.12 8.67 0.74
C ALA A 19 -7.39 8.83 2.08
N LEU A 20 -6.83 7.75 2.64
CA LEU A 20 -6.00 7.85 3.85
C LEU A 20 -4.70 8.59 3.60
N GLY A 21 -4.27 8.70 2.34
CA GLY A 21 -2.95 9.19 2.01
C GLY A 21 -1.87 8.14 2.27
N CYS A 22 -0.63 8.46 1.92
CA CYS A 22 0.49 7.54 2.06
C CYS A 22 0.70 7.10 3.52
N ILE A 23 0.68 5.79 3.76
CA ILE A 23 0.85 5.25 5.11
C ILE A 23 2.27 5.49 5.63
N ALA A 24 3.28 5.43 4.75
CA ALA A 24 4.67 5.70 5.15
C ALA A 24 4.85 7.16 5.54
N CYS A 25 4.29 8.11 4.76
CA CYS A 25 4.33 9.53 5.11
C CYS A 25 3.61 9.78 6.43
N ARG A 26 2.46 9.15 6.64
CA ARG A 26 1.72 9.27 7.90
C ARG A 26 2.58 8.83 9.08
N ASN A 27 3.23 7.68 8.97
CA ASN A 27 4.04 7.13 10.05
C ASN A 27 5.32 7.92 10.33
N LEU A 28 5.81 8.64 9.30
CA LEU A 28 6.96 9.54 9.44
C LEU A 28 6.56 10.94 9.91
N SER A 29 5.27 11.17 10.14
CA SER A 29 4.72 12.46 10.52
C SER A 29 4.89 13.55 9.45
N TYR A 30 4.90 13.14 8.18
CA TYR A 30 4.98 14.08 7.06
C TYR A 30 3.60 14.59 6.62
N GLY A 31 2.54 14.11 7.28
CA GLY A 31 1.19 14.51 6.94
C GLY A 31 0.55 13.59 5.90
N CYS A 32 -0.51 14.10 5.25
CA CYS A 32 -1.26 13.33 4.27
C CYS A 32 -0.74 13.66 2.87
N SER A 33 -0.15 12.67 2.20
CA SER A 33 0.32 12.80 0.82
C SER A 33 -0.58 12.00 -0.11
N PRO A 34 -0.82 12.46 -1.34
CA PRO A 34 -1.60 11.68 -2.32
C PRO A 34 -1.01 10.27 -2.47
N ALA A 35 -1.89 9.27 -2.49
CA ALA A 35 -1.46 7.88 -2.49
C ALA A 35 -1.89 7.14 -3.75
N LEU A 36 -0.99 6.29 -4.22
CA LEU A 36 -1.27 5.25 -5.21
C LEU A 36 -1.60 3.96 -4.47
N ILE A 37 -2.30 3.05 -5.12
CA ILE A 37 -2.59 1.74 -4.54
C ILE A 37 -1.43 0.79 -4.83
N HIS A 38 -0.83 0.29 -3.76
CA HIS A 38 0.20 -0.74 -3.81
C HIS A 38 -0.43 -2.09 -3.50
N HIS A 39 -0.28 -3.06 -4.41
CA HIS A 39 -0.77 -4.42 -4.20
C HIS A 39 0.29 -5.24 -3.47
N CYS A 40 -0.06 -5.70 -2.27
CA CYS A 40 0.86 -6.48 -1.45
C CYS A 40 1.02 -7.89 -2.00
N TYR A 41 2.23 -8.44 -1.89
CA TYR A 41 2.58 -9.81 -2.28
C TYR A 41 2.39 -10.13 -3.76
N ALA A 42 2.16 -9.14 -4.63
CA ALA A 42 1.89 -9.41 -6.04
C ALA A 42 2.99 -10.24 -6.70
N GLY A 43 4.25 -9.94 -6.36
CA GLY A 43 5.39 -10.67 -6.90
C GLY A 43 5.48 -12.11 -6.42
N ARG A 44 4.99 -12.41 -5.19
CA ARG A 44 5.03 -13.76 -4.62
C ARG A 44 3.85 -14.60 -5.01
N LYS A 45 2.65 -13.98 -5.06
CA LYS A 45 1.43 -14.69 -5.41
C LYS A 45 1.29 -14.99 -6.88
N GLY A 46 1.94 -14.19 -7.69
CA GLY A 46 1.81 -14.30 -9.12
C GLY A 46 0.59 -13.56 -9.68
N TRP A 47 -0.24 -12.93 -8.87
CA TRP A 47 -1.34 -12.08 -9.28
C TRP A 47 -1.61 -11.01 -8.23
N ARG A 48 -2.36 -9.98 -8.64
CA ARG A 48 -2.77 -8.91 -7.72
C ARG A 48 -4.02 -9.32 -6.96
N ASP A 49 -3.99 -9.14 -5.65
CA ASP A 49 -5.14 -9.34 -4.79
C ASP A 49 -5.64 -7.95 -4.36
N HIS A 50 -6.82 -7.56 -4.83
CA HIS A 50 -7.36 -6.22 -4.58
C HIS A 50 -7.81 -6.00 -3.12
N ASP A 51 -7.80 -7.04 -2.31
CA ASP A 51 -8.07 -6.93 -0.88
C ASP A 51 -6.81 -6.71 -0.05
N LEU A 52 -5.63 -6.98 -0.63
CA LEU A 52 -4.34 -6.84 0.03
C LEU A 52 -3.60 -5.64 -0.57
N ILE A 53 -3.93 -4.46 -0.07
CA ILE A 53 -3.45 -3.20 -0.65
C ILE A 53 -2.99 -2.23 0.43
N LEU A 54 -2.10 -1.32 0.03
CA LEU A 54 -1.59 -0.23 0.86
C LEU A 54 -1.64 1.08 0.08
N PRO A 55 -1.87 2.23 0.77
CA PRO A 55 -1.73 3.53 0.14
C PRO A 55 -0.28 4.01 0.27
N LEU A 56 0.40 4.20 -0.84
CA LEU A 56 1.77 4.71 -0.86
C LEU A 56 1.89 5.83 -1.87
N CYS A 57 2.54 6.93 -1.50
CA CYS A 57 2.82 8.00 -2.44
C CYS A 57 3.86 7.52 -3.46
N GLU A 58 4.01 8.27 -4.55
CA GLU A 58 4.92 7.89 -5.62
C GLU A 58 6.34 7.63 -5.09
N ARG A 59 6.84 8.48 -4.20
CA ARG A 59 8.20 8.37 -3.68
C ARG A 59 8.42 7.15 -2.79
N HIS A 60 7.38 6.71 -2.09
CA HIS A 60 7.47 5.52 -1.23
C HIS A 60 7.07 4.23 -1.95
N HIS A 61 6.62 4.33 -3.20
CA HIS A 61 6.17 3.18 -3.97
C HIS A 61 7.12 2.79 -5.10
N ALA A 62 7.60 3.78 -5.87
CA ALA A 62 8.24 3.54 -7.15
C ALA A 62 9.69 3.06 -7.06
N THR A 63 10.14 2.37 -8.10
CA THR A 63 11.52 1.89 -8.25
C THR A 63 12.53 3.03 -8.39
N ASP A 64 12.10 4.15 -8.98
CA ASP A 64 12.98 5.25 -9.34
C ASP A 64 13.47 6.08 -8.15
N TYR A 65 12.89 5.88 -6.98
CA TYR A 65 13.28 6.62 -5.78
C TYR A 65 13.92 5.69 -4.76
N LEU A 66 14.99 6.16 -4.13
CA LEU A 66 15.68 5.40 -3.07
C LEU A 66 14.76 5.08 -1.89
N THR A 67 13.70 5.88 -1.70
CA THR A 67 12.71 5.70 -0.65
C THR A 67 11.56 4.79 -1.07
N GLY A 68 11.57 4.26 -2.31
CA GLY A 68 10.47 3.49 -2.85
C GLY A 68 10.48 2.02 -2.45
N PHE A 69 9.30 1.47 -2.18
CA PHE A 69 9.12 0.06 -1.85
C PHE A 69 9.74 -0.85 -2.93
N HIS A 70 9.50 -0.54 -4.20
CA HIS A 70 10.00 -1.37 -5.29
C HIS A 70 11.48 -1.18 -5.59
N HIS A 71 12.12 -0.16 -5.00
CA HIS A 71 13.56 0.04 -5.13
C HIS A 71 14.32 -0.99 -4.29
N ASP A 72 13.90 -1.18 -3.04
CA ASP A 72 14.51 -2.13 -2.11
C ASP A 72 13.45 -2.63 -1.14
N THR A 73 12.72 -3.65 -1.57
CA THR A 73 11.56 -4.18 -0.84
C THR A 73 11.91 -4.60 0.59
N GLU A 74 13.02 -5.30 0.76
CA GLU A 74 13.42 -5.80 2.08
C GLU A 74 13.85 -4.66 3.00
N GLY A 75 14.72 -3.78 2.52
CA GLY A 75 15.19 -2.64 3.29
C GLY A 75 14.08 -1.67 3.62
N TRP A 76 13.16 -1.45 2.69
CA TRP A 76 12.00 -0.60 2.90
C TRP A 76 11.13 -1.10 4.06
N GLN A 77 10.89 -2.41 4.11
CA GLN A 77 10.08 -3.00 5.17
C GLN A 77 10.77 -2.96 6.53
N LYS A 78 12.10 -3.02 6.57
CA LYS A 78 12.84 -2.84 7.82
C LYS A 78 12.68 -1.44 8.39
N ILE A 79 12.53 -0.44 7.52
CA ILE A 79 12.37 0.97 7.93
C ILE A 79 10.93 1.28 8.31
N HIS A 80 9.97 0.85 7.48
CA HIS A 80 8.57 1.30 7.58
C HIS A 80 7.62 0.28 8.20
N GLY A 81 8.04 -0.97 8.34
CA GLY A 81 7.19 -2.07 8.77
C GLY A 81 6.85 -3.00 7.61
N SER A 82 6.48 -4.23 7.94
CA SER A 82 6.12 -5.22 6.94
C SER A 82 4.80 -4.87 6.26
N GLU A 83 4.58 -5.44 5.09
CA GLU A 83 3.29 -5.30 4.42
C GLU A 83 2.14 -5.75 5.33
N ASP A 84 2.33 -6.85 6.08
CA ASP A 84 1.32 -7.33 7.03
C ASP A 84 1.00 -6.31 8.12
N ASP A 85 2.03 -5.72 8.73
CA ASP A 85 1.85 -4.73 9.79
C ASP A 85 1.15 -3.49 9.27
N LEU A 86 1.54 -3.03 8.09
CA LEU A 86 0.95 -1.83 7.50
C LEU A 86 -0.49 -2.07 7.05
N MET A 87 -0.80 -3.27 6.54
CA MET A 87 -2.19 -3.61 6.21
C MET A 87 -3.07 -3.67 7.45
N ALA A 88 -2.54 -4.17 8.58
CA ALA A 88 -3.27 -4.15 9.84
C ALA A 88 -3.55 -2.70 10.29
N GLN A 89 -2.57 -1.83 10.14
CA GLN A 89 -2.74 -0.41 10.44
C GLN A 89 -3.82 0.23 9.56
N VAL A 90 -3.81 -0.07 8.26
CA VAL A 90 -4.82 0.45 7.32
C VAL A 90 -6.21 -0.02 7.73
N ARG A 91 -6.38 -1.30 8.06
CA ARG A 91 -7.68 -1.80 8.53
C ARG A 91 -8.16 -1.06 9.76
N SER A 92 -7.25 -0.82 10.70
CA SER A 92 -7.57 -0.07 11.91
C SER A 92 -8.03 1.35 11.58
N LEU A 93 -7.31 2.03 10.70
CA LEU A 93 -7.65 3.40 10.28
C LEU A 93 -9.00 3.47 9.56
N LEU A 94 -9.36 2.43 8.83
CA LEU A 94 -10.65 2.34 8.13
C LEU A 94 -11.79 1.90 9.05
N GLY A 95 -11.50 1.52 10.29
CA GLY A 95 -12.51 1.00 11.21
C GLY A 95 -12.97 -0.41 10.87
N GLU A 96 -12.15 -1.17 10.16
CA GLU A 96 -12.45 -2.57 9.81
C GLU A 96 -12.00 -3.50 10.95
N ALA A 97 -12.77 -4.53 11.15
CA ALA A 97 -12.44 -5.53 12.17
C ALA A 97 -11.25 -6.42 11.78
#